data_4bed48eda6b1dcaa3ab966ac1d1a02d3
#
_entry.id   4bed48eda6b1dcaa3ab966ac1d1a02d3
#
_cell.length_a   1.000
_cell.length_b   1.000
_cell.length_c   1.000
_cell.angle_alpha   90.00
_cell.angle_beta   90.00
_cell.angle_gamma   90.00
#
_symmetry.space_group_name_H-M   'P 1'
#
loop_
_entity.id
_entity.type
_entity.pdbx_description
1 polymer ?
#
loop_
_entity_poly.entity_id
_entity_poly.type
_entity_poly.pdbx_seq_one_letter_code
_entity_poly.pdbx_strand_id
1 'polypeptide(L)'
;SKTANSLQVGSYGRFTGIRGISDLDMLYFLPATAWPRFRDRQSYLLQVVKTEIKKTFKNTDIRGDGQVVVVKFKNQEVEVVPVFSNEDGTFTYPDTHDGGSWKVCNPRAEMSSFRALNDDRKGHLRRLSKMIRAWKARHEVEISGFLIDTLCYNFFSNLTEYDDKSFKSYDQLSLDFFTFLENEGDRVFYYAPGSRSKVSVKKSFNKVAKLTKEYCE
;
A
#
# COMPACT_ATOMS: atom_id res chain seq x y z
N SER A 1 -20.17 9.48 -14.01
CA SER A 1 -19.61 8.12 -14.01
C SER A 1 -19.75 7.51 -12.62
N LYS A 2 -20.11 6.22 -12.50
CA LYS A 2 -20.21 5.51 -11.21
C LYS A 2 -18.88 5.42 -10.46
N THR A 3 -17.75 5.68 -11.13
CA THR A 3 -16.40 5.64 -10.56
C THR A 3 -15.82 7.03 -10.29
N ALA A 4 -16.56 8.11 -10.55
CA ALA A 4 -16.05 9.48 -10.39
C ALA A 4 -15.68 9.84 -8.94
N ASN A 5 -16.27 9.16 -7.96
CA ASN A 5 -16.08 9.43 -6.53
C ASN A 5 -15.18 8.36 -5.85
N SER A 6 -14.34 7.66 -6.60
CA SER A 6 -13.44 6.67 -6.03
C SER A 6 -12.07 6.66 -6.72
N LEU A 7 -11.06 6.25 -5.98
CA LEU A 7 -9.70 6.04 -6.47
C LEU A 7 -9.18 4.71 -5.92
N GLN A 8 -8.81 3.80 -6.79
CA GLN A 8 -8.08 2.61 -6.40
C GLN A 8 -6.65 2.99 -6.03
N VAL A 9 -6.23 2.60 -4.83
CA VAL A 9 -4.93 2.96 -4.25
C VAL A 9 -4.18 1.70 -3.79
N GLY A 10 -3.26 1.85 -2.86
CA GLY A 10 -2.52 0.73 -2.29
C GLY A 10 -1.72 -0.05 -3.34
N SER A 11 -1.62 -1.35 -3.13
CA SER A 11 -0.85 -2.24 -3.99
C SER A 11 -1.43 -2.34 -5.41
N TYR A 12 -2.74 -2.33 -5.55
CA TYR A 12 -3.39 -2.34 -6.88
C TYR A 12 -3.22 -1.01 -7.60
N GLY A 13 -3.29 0.12 -6.90
CA GLY A 13 -3.02 1.45 -7.48
C GLY A 13 -1.60 1.60 -8.02
N ARG A 14 -0.62 0.95 -7.38
CA ARG A 14 0.79 0.89 -7.82
C ARG A 14 1.07 -0.29 -8.76
N PHE A 15 0.08 -1.13 -9.08
CA PHE A 15 0.21 -2.35 -9.89
C PHE A 15 1.16 -3.41 -9.30
N THR A 16 1.37 -3.39 -7.99
CA THR A 16 2.19 -4.37 -7.23
C THR A 16 1.35 -5.43 -6.53
N GLY A 17 0.02 -5.31 -6.56
CA GLY A 17 -0.90 -6.27 -5.99
C GLY A 17 -0.83 -7.64 -6.65
N ILE A 18 -1.04 -8.69 -5.85
CA ILE A 18 -1.11 -10.08 -6.28
C ILE A 18 -2.49 -10.62 -5.94
N ARG A 19 -3.16 -11.23 -6.91
CA ARG A 19 -4.47 -11.85 -6.71
C ARG A 19 -4.39 -12.94 -5.65
N GLY A 20 -5.30 -12.90 -4.68
CA GLY A 20 -5.38 -13.87 -3.57
C GLY A 20 -4.39 -13.60 -2.42
N ILE A 21 -3.53 -12.57 -2.54
CA ILE A 21 -2.57 -12.16 -1.49
C ILE A 21 -2.82 -10.73 -1.04
N SER A 22 -3.16 -9.85 -1.98
CA SER A 22 -3.32 -8.41 -1.71
C SER A 22 -4.79 -8.01 -1.65
N ASP A 23 -5.14 -7.20 -0.65
CA ASP A 23 -6.46 -6.57 -0.53
C ASP A 23 -6.60 -5.42 -1.54
N LEU A 24 -7.83 -5.08 -1.85
CA LEU A 24 -8.13 -3.97 -2.75
C LEU A 24 -8.44 -2.72 -1.93
N ASP A 25 -7.53 -1.77 -1.95
CA ASP A 25 -7.66 -0.48 -1.26
C ASP A 25 -8.35 0.55 -2.16
N MET A 26 -9.40 1.20 -1.66
CA MET A 26 -10.15 2.20 -2.39
C MET A 26 -10.44 3.44 -1.54
N LEU A 27 -10.07 4.61 -2.02
CA LEU A 27 -10.58 5.87 -1.48
C LEU A 27 -11.98 6.13 -2.02
N TYR A 28 -12.90 6.53 -1.15
CA TYR A 28 -14.24 7.01 -1.49
C TYR A 28 -14.34 8.50 -1.17
N PHE A 29 -14.55 9.32 -2.19
CA PHE A 29 -14.57 10.78 -2.05
C PHE A 29 -15.93 11.27 -1.55
N LEU A 30 -15.92 11.90 -0.39
CA LEU A 30 -17.06 12.58 0.17
C LEU A 30 -17.14 14.02 -0.38
N PRO A 31 -18.37 14.55 -0.58
CA PRO A 31 -18.51 15.95 -0.94
C PRO A 31 -18.04 16.85 0.22
N ALA A 32 -17.37 17.96 -0.11
CA ALA A 32 -16.87 18.91 0.90
C ALA A 32 -17.97 19.42 1.83
N THR A 33 -19.20 19.53 1.33
CA THR A 33 -20.39 19.91 2.10
C THR A 33 -20.74 18.95 3.25
N ALA A 34 -20.21 17.72 3.23
CA ALA A 34 -20.40 16.75 4.31
C ALA A 34 -19.44 16.97 5.49
N TRP A 35 -18.35 17.74 5.31
CA TRP A 35 -17.33 17.96 6.34
C TRP A 35 -17.90 18.45 7.68
N PRO A 36 -18.77 19.48 7.77
CA PRO A 36 -19.31 19.95 9.05
C PRO A 36 -20.05 18.88 9.87
N ARG A 37 -20.62 17.88 9.19
CA ARG A 37 -21.32 16.75 9.82
C ARG A 37 -20.36 15.77 10.50
N PHE A 38 -19.17 15.61 9.97
CA PHE A 38 -18.26 14.51 10.36
C PHE A 38 -16.97 14.96 11.04
N ARG A 39 -16.58 16.26 10.94
CA ARG A 39 -15.29 16.77 11.41
C ARG A 39 -14.90 16.35 12.85
N ASP A 40 -15.87 16.18 13.74
CA ASP A 40 -15.67 15.79 15.14
C ASP A 40 -16.16 14.36 15.42
N ARG A 41 -16.42 13.54 14.38
CA ARG A 41 -17.13 12.26 14.50
C ARG A 41 -16.59 11.20 13.54
N GLN A 42 -15.30 10.85 13.64
CA GLN A 42 -14.62 9.90 12.75
C GLN A 42 -15.29 8.52 12.75
N SER A 43 -15.56 7.97 13.93
CA SER A 43 -16.25 6.68 14.08
C SER A 43 -17.66 6.68 13.48
N TYR A 44 -18.38 7.79 13.63
CA TYR A 44 -19.71 7.94 13.04
C TYR A 44 -19.65 7.97 11.51
N LEU A 45 -18.62 8.60 10.92
CA LEU A 45 -18.42 8.57 9.47
C LEU A 45 -18.25 7.14 8.98
N LEU A 46 -17.35 6.35 9.60
CA LEU A 46 -17.16 4.94 9.22
C LEU A 46 -18.46 4.14 9.37
N GLN A 47 -19.23 4.36 10.42
CA GLN A 47 -20.51 3.68 10.63
C GLN A 47 -21.54 4.06 9.56
N VAL A 48 -21.62 5.32 9.13
CA VAL A 48 -22.50 5.77 8.03
C VAL A 48 -22.10 5.08 6.73
N VAL A 49 -20.81 5.09 6.37
CA VAL A 49 -20.32 4.44 5.15
C VAL A 49 -20.58 2.93 5.18
N LYS A 50 -20.30 2.27 6.30
CA LYS A 50 -20.63 0.84 6.51
C LYS A 50 -22.11 0.57 6.28
N THR A 51 -22.99 1.40 6.85
CA THR A 51 -24.45 1.24 6.73
C THR A 51 -24.92 1.40 5.29
N GLU A 52 -24.38 2.39 4.55
CA GLU A 52 -24.73 2.60 3.15
C GLU A 52 -24.27 1.41 2.26
N ILE A 53 -23.04 0.92 2.46
CA ILE A 53 -22.55 -0.26 1.74
C ILE A 53 -23.43 -1.49 2.03
N LYS A 54 -23.83 -1.68 3.30
CA LYS A 54 -24.67 -2.81 3.72
C LYS A 54 -26.05 -2.84 3.05
N LYS A 55 -26.60 -1.69 2.66
CA LYS A 55 -27.87 -1.62 1.91
C LYS A 55 -27.79 -2.36 0.58
N THR A 56 -26.63 -2.28 -0.09
CA THR A 56 -26.41 -2.95 -1.38
C THR A 56 -25.94 -4.39 -1.19
N PHE A 57 -25.03 -4.63 -0.24
CA PHE A 57 -24.39 -5.92 -0.01
C PHE A 57 -24.93 -6.56 1.28
N LYS A 58 -26.24 -6.87 1.31
CA LYS A 58 -26.98 -7.31 2.52
C LYS A 58 -26.40 -8.54 3.20
N ASN A 59 -25.89 -9.51 2.42
CA ASN A 59 -25.38 -10.80 2.88
C ASN A 59 -23.84 -10.84 2.96
N THR A 60 -23.16 -9.71 2.84
CA THR A 60 -21.71 -9.60 2.91
C THR A 60 -21.28 -9.22 4.31
N ASP A 61 -20.21 -9.80 4.81
CA ASP A 61 -19.56 -9.36 6.04
C ASP A 61 -18.91 -8.00 5.82
N ILE A 62 -19.34 -6.99 6.61
CA ILE A 62 -18.85 -5.61 6.52
C ILE A 62 -18.57 -5.12 7.93
N ARG A 63 -17.31 -4.73 8.16
CA ARG A 63 -16.86 -4.22 9.46
C ARG A 63 -16.13 -2.88 9.31
N GLY A 64 -16.16 -2.07 10.37
CA GLY A 64 -15.26 -0.92 10.52
C GLY A 64 -13.97 -1.40 11.15
N ASP A 65 -12.82 -0.90 10.69
CA ASP A 65 -11.51 -1.24 11.22
C ASP A 65 -10.61 0.02 11.23
N GLY A 66 -10.60 0.70 12.35
CA GLY A 66 -9.74 1.86 12.60
C GLY A 66 -9.90 3.02 11.62
N GLN A 67 -9.51 2.86 10.39
CA GLN A 67 -9.48 3.90 9.36
C GLN A 67 -10.34 3.55 8.15
N VAL A 68 -10.80 2.31 8.04
CA VAL A 68 -11.43 1.75 6.84
C VAL A 68 -12.76 1.07 7.15
N VAL A 69 -13.55 0.87 6.12
CA VAL A 69 -14.66 -0.09 6.11
C VAL A 69 -14.23 -1.28 5.26
N VAL A 70 -14.07 -2.44 5.89
CA VAL A 70 -13.70 -3.70 5.23
C VAL A 70 -14.96 -4.39 4.73
N VAL A 71 -14.99 -4.73 3.44
CA VAL A 71 -16.04 -5.50 2.77
C VAL A 71 -15.47 -6.84 2.33
N LYS A 72 -15.90 -7.92 2.98
CA LYS A 72 -15.34 -9.25 2.77
C LYS A 72 -16.16 -10.01 1.72
N PHE A 73 -15.69 -10.00 0.48
CA PHE A 73 -16.22 -10.87 -0.57
C PHE A 73 -15.62 -12.27 -0.49
N LYS A 74 -16.24 -13.24 -1.19
CA LYS A 74 -15.83 -14.65 -1.17
C LYS A 74 -14.33 -14.88 -1.45
N ASN A 75 -13.77 -14.10 -2.37
CA ASN A 75 -12.40 -14.31 -2.88
C ASN A 75 -11.48 -13.10 -2.67
N GLN A 76 -11.96 -12.03 -2.05
CA GLN A 76 -11.18 -10.80 -1.88
C GLN A 76 -11.81 -9.90 -0.81
N GLU A 77 -10.98 -9.24 -0.04
CA GLU A 77 -11.39 -8.12 0.81
C GLU A 77 -11.20 -6.80 0.07
N VAL A 78 -12.13 -5.87 0.29
CA VAL A 78 -12.08 -4.51 -0.22
C VAL A 78 -12.08 -3.56 0.97
N GLU A 79 -11.04 -2.76 1.09
CA GLU A 79 -10.93 -1.72 2.10
C GLU A 79 -11.38 -0.38 1.53
N VAL A 80 -12.44 0.17 2.07
CA VAL A 80 -13.00 1.46 1.66
C VAL A 80 -12.63 2.51 2.68
N VAL A 81 -11.82 3.48 2.29
CA VAL A 81 -11.43 4.63 3.10
C VAL A 81 -12.26 5.84 2.67
N PRO A 82 -13.19 6.34 3.48
CA PRO A 82 -13.87 7.60 3.18
C PRO A 82 -12.90 8.77 3.35
N VAL A 83 -12.85 9.66 2.36
CA VAL A 83 -11.91 10.77 2.35
C VAL A 83 -12.55 12.08 1.91
N PHE A 84 -11.96 13.19 2.35
CA PHE A 84 -12.18 14.52 1.83
C PHE A 84 -10.97 14.96 1.01
N SER A 85 -11.22 15.53 -0.17
CA SER A 85 -10.17 16.08 -1.03
C SER A 85 -9.71 17.43 -0.51
N ASN A 86 -8.39 17.63 -0.44
CA ASN A 86 -7.77 18.91 -0.10
C ASN A 86 -7.34 19.66 -1.38
N GLU A 87 -7.19 20.98 -1.28
CA GLU A 87 -6.80 21.84 -2.41
C GLU A 87 -5.41 21.52 -2.98
N ASP A 88 -4.51 21.03 -2.13
CA ASP A 88 -3.15 20.60 -2.50
C ASP A 88 -3.07 19.22 -3.16
N GLY A 89 -4.22 18.58 -3.41
CA GLY A 89 -4.33 17.26 -4.02
C GLY A 89 -4.12 16.08 -3.06
N THR A 90 -3.93 16.36 -1.77
CA THR A 90 -3.92 15.34 -0.71
C THR A 90 -5.34 14.96 -0.30
N PHE A 91 -5.48 13.96 0.56
CA PHE A 91 -6.76 13.49 1.08
C PHE A 91 -6.73 13.40 2.60
N THR A 92 -7.77 13.96 3.23
CA THR A 92 -8.01 13.83 4.67
C THR A 92 -8.93 12.63 4.93
N TYR A 93 -8.49 11.72 5.81
CA TYR A 93 -9.21 10.49 6.16
C TYR A 93 -9.34 10.31 7.67
N PRO A 94 -10.39 9.58 8.16
CA PRO A 94 -10.59 9.36 9.58
C PRO A 94 -9.62 8.31 10.14
N ASP A 95 -9.21 8.52 11.38
CA ASP A 95 -8.58 7.51 12.22
C ASP A 95 -9.32 7.44 13.54
N THR A 96 -9.84 6.28 13.91
CA THR A 96 -10.64 6.11 15.13
C THR A 96 -9.85 5.60 16.31
N HIS A 97 -8.54 5.40 16.18
CA HIS A 97 -7.66 5.05 17.26
C HIS A 97 -7.46 6.24 18.22
N ASP A 98 -7.13 5.94 19.47
CA ASP A 98 -6.71 6.94 20.48
C ASP A 98 -7.69 8.12 20.64
N GLY A 99 -8.99 7.85 20.61
CA GLY A 99 -10.03 8.87 20.75
C GLY A 99 -10.46 9.55 19.45
N GLY A 100 -9.83 9.22 18.36
CA GLY A 100 -10.17 9.72 17.02
C GLY A 100 -9.34 10.93 16.59
N SER A 101 -8.94 10.91 15.33
CA SER A 101 -8.17 11.97 14.67
C SER A 101 -8.43 12.00 13.17
N TRP A 102 -7.91 13.02 12.51
CA TRP A 102 -7.86 13.09 11.05
C TRP A 102 -6.41 12.98 10.60
N LYS A 103 -6.18 12.16 9.57
CA LYS A 103 -4.87 11.99 8.95
C LYS A 103 -4.90 12.42 7.50
N VAL A 104 -3.74 12.71 6.95
CA VAL A 104 -3.58 13.14 5.55
C VAL A 104 -2.72 12.12 4.82
N CYS A 105 -3.09 11.81 3.57
CA CYS A 105 -2.31 10.98 2.66
C CYS A 105 -2.24 11.57 1.25
N ASN A 106 -1.23 11.14 0.48
CA ASN A 106 -1.08 11.53 -0.91
C ASN A 106 -0.79 10.32 -1.81
N PRO A 107 -1.74 9.40 -1.97
CA PRO A 107 -1.53 8.19 -2.77
C PRO A 107 -1.32 8.49 -4.27
N ARG A 108 -1.80 9.64 -4.77
CA ARG A 108 -1.54 10.05 -6.17
C ARG A 108 -0.05 10.32 -6.41
N ALA A 109 0.62 11.04 -5.50
CA ALA A 109 2.05 11.28 -5.58
C ALA A 109 2.84 9.96 -5.47
N GLU A 110 2.45 9.06 -4.56
CA GLU A 110 3.05 7.73 -4.41
C GLU A 110 2.93 6.91 -5.70
N MET A 111 1.72 6.81 -6.26
CA MET A 111 1.46 6.08 -7.50
C MET A 111 2.20 6.68 -8.69
N SER A 112 2.27 8.02 -8.79
CA SER A 112 2.96 8.73 -9.87
C SER A 112 4.47 8.47 -9.81
N SER A 113 5.08 8.65 -8.63
CA SER A 113 6.52 8.41 -8.45
C SER A 113 6.89 6.96 -8.70
N PHE A 114 6.07 6.01 -8.20
CA PHE A 114 6.30 4.60 -8.42
C PHE A 114 6.21 4.23 -9.90
N ARG A 115 5.22 4.78 -10.62
CA ARG A 115 5.05 4.56 -12.06
C ARG A 115 6.23 5.11 -12.85
N ALA A 116 6.63 6.35 -12.58
CA ALA A 116 7.75 6.99 -13.28
C ALA A 116 9.03 6.12 -13.16
N LEU A 117 9.43 5.75 -11.94
CA LEU A 117 10.60 4.90 -11.75
C LEU A 117 10.43 3.51 -12.38
N ASN A 118 9.24 2.91 -12.29
CA ASN A 118 8.98 1.62 -12.91
C ASN A 118 9.15 1.67 -14.43
N ASP A 119 8.72 2.74 -15.08
CA ASP A 119 8.83 2.92 -16.53
C ASP A 119 10.30 3.15 -16.92
N ASP A 120 11.05 3.96 -16.16
CA ASP A 120 12.50 4.13 -16.32
C ASP A 120 13.26 2.80 -16.16
N ARG A 121 12.83 1.95 -15.26
CA ARG A 121 13.42 0.61 -14.98
C ARG A 121 12.74 -0.51 -15.79
N LYS A 122 12.13 -0.22 -16.95
CA LYS A 122 11.55 -1.21 -17.89
C LYS A 122 10.58 -2.21 -17.23
N GLY A 123 9.93 -1.80 -16.14
CA GLY A 123 8.97 -2.62 -15.39
C GLY A 123 9.56 -3.56 -14.34
N HIS A 124 10.87 -3.53 -14.12
CA HIS A 124 11.54 -4.41 -13.15
C HIS A 124 11.11 -4.09 -11.70
N LEU A 125 10.94 -2.82 -11.36
CA LEU A 125 10.46 -2.40 -10.03
C LEU A 125 9.15 -3.10 -9.64
N ARG A 126 8.16 -3.05 -10.52
CA ARG A 126 6.86 -3.71 -10.29
C ARG A 126 6.97 -5.23 -10.18
N ARG A 127 7.81 -5.84 -11.01
CA ARG A 127 8.01 -7.29 -11.00
C ARG A 127 8.67 -7.74 -9.71
N LEU A 128 9.75 -7.07 -9.28
CA LEU A 128 10.41 -7.34 -8.00
C LEU A 128 9.42 -7.16 -6.83
N SER A 129 8.67 -6.06 -6.77
CA SER A 129 7.68 -5.83 -5.72
C SER A 129 6.67 -6.98 -5.60
N LYS A 130 6.22 -7.55 -6.72
CA LYS A 130 5.35 -8.73 -6.72
C LYS A 130 6.06 -9.98 -6.22
N MET A 131 7.30 -10.21 -6.62
CA MET A 131 8.10 -11.35 -6.15
C MET A 131 8.29 -11.29 -4.63
N ILE A 132 8.64 -10.12 -4.10
CA ILE A 132 8.85 -9.94 -2.65
C ILE A 132 7.54 -10.04 -1.85
N ARG A 133 6.40 -9.62 -2.41
CA ARG A 133 5.09 -9.87 -1.81
C ARG A 133 4.73 -11.36 -1.76
N ALA A 134 5.05 -12.12 -2.81
CA ALA A 134 4.86 -13.57 -2.82
C ALA A 134 5.79 -14.25 -1.81
N TRP A 135 7.06 -13.85 -1.74
CA TRP A 135 8.01 -14.30 -0.71
C TRP A 135 7.51 -14.01 0.71
N LYS A 136 7.06 -12.77 0.98
CA LYS A 136 6.45 -12.41 2.25
C LYS A 136 5.32 -13.35 2.63
N ALA A 137 4.39 -13.59 1.71
CA ALA A 137 3.23 -14.45 1.96
C ALA A 137 3.64 -15.92 2.19
N ARG A 138 4.62 -16.42 1.42
CA ARG A 138 5.12 -17.80 1.54
C ARG A 138 5.85 -18.07 2.85
N HIS A 139 6.58 -17.08 3.37
CA HIS A 139 7.44 -17.22 4.54
C HIS A 139 6.89 -16.49 5.78
N GLU A 140 5.64 -16.01 5.72
CA GLU A 140 4.93 -15.32 6.81
C GLU A 140 5.73 -14.15 7.41
N VAL A 141 6.47 -13.41 6.56
CA VAL A 141 7.33 -12.31 7.01
C VAL A 141 6.48 -11.11 7.42
N GLU A 142 6.68 -10.62 8.62
CA GLU A 142 5.95 -9.47 9.17
C GLU A 142 6.47 -8.13 8.64
N ILE A 143 6.27 -7.89 7.35
CA ILE A 143 6.57 -6.63 6.66
C ILE A 143 5.32 -6.12 5.95
N SER A 144 5.02 -4.83 6.04
CA SER A 144 3.85 -4.28 5.34
C SER A 144 4.07 -4.24 3.82
N GLY A 145 2.99 -4.42 3.04
CA GLY A 145 3.09 -4.34 1.59
C GLY A 145 3.57 -2.97 1.10
N PHE A 146 3.23 -1.89 1.82
CA PHE A 146 3.71 -0.56 1.47
C PHE A 146 5.21 -0.38 1.75
N LEU A 147 5.72 -1.00 2.82
CA LEU A 147 7.15 -1.02 3.10
C LEU A 147 7.92 -1.80 2.02
N ILE A 148 7.39 -2.93 1.55
CA ILE A 148 7.99 -3.68 0.42
C ILE A 148 8.12 -2.78 -0.81
N ASP A 149 7.03 -2.10 -1.22
CA ASP A 149 7.03 -1.23 -2.38
C ASP A 149 8.05 -0.07 -2.22
N THR A 150 8.15 0.49 -1.00
CA THR A 150 9.10 1.55 -0.68
C THR A 150 10.55 1.07 -0.75
N LEU A 151 10.85 -0.12 -0.22
CA LEU A 151 12.19 -0.71 -0.28
C LEU A 151 12.59 -1.07 -1.71
N CYS A 152 11.68 -1.67 -2.49
CA CYS A 152 11.94 -1.93 -3.91
C CYS A 152 12.17 -0.63 -4.70
N TYR A 153 11.42 0.43 -4.39
CA TYR A 153 11.64 1.75 -4.98
C TYR A 153 13.03 2.29 -4.66
N ASN A 154 13.44 2.25 -3.38
CA ASN A 154 14.75 2.72 -2.94
C ASN A 154 15.90 1.93 -3.60
N PHE A 155 15.75 0.62 -3.70
CA PHE A 155 16.70 -0.27 -4.36
C PHE A 155 16.91 0.15 -5.83
N PHE A 156 15.83 0.39 -6.58
CA PHE A 156 15.93 0.76 -7.99
C PHE A 156 16.21 2.25 -8.24
N SER A 157 16.19 3.12 -7.22
CA SER A 157 16.37 4.56 -7.43
C SER A 157 17.71 4.91 -8.09
N ASN A 158 18.76 4.16 -7.78
CA ASN A 158 20.10 4.36 -8.33
C ASN A 158 20.65 3.15 -9.09
N LEU A 159 19.83 2.11 -9.29
CA LEU A 159 20.25 0.87 -9.93
C LEU A 159 19.67 0.79 -11.35
N THR A 160 20.53 0.78 -12.36
CA THR A 160 20.18 0.68 -13.79
C THR A 160 20.65 -0.63 -14.43
N GLU A 161 21.42 -1.42 -13.70
CA GLU A 161 22.06 -2.64 -14.21
C GLU A 161 21.07 -3.63 -14.85
N TYR A 162 19.83 -3.65 -14.37
CA TYR A 162 18.80 -4.57 -14.83
C TYR A 162 17.93 -4.03 -15.98
N ASP A 163 18.11 -2.77 -16.39
CA ASP A 163 17.19 -2.11 -17.36
C ASP A 163 17.13 -2.88 -18.69
N ASP A 164 18.24 -3.47 -19.14
CA ASP A 164 18.29 -4.25 -20.37
C ASP A 164 18.36 -5.78 -20.13
N LYS A 165 18.19 -6.22 -18.89
CA LYS A 165 18.19 -7.65 -18.54
C LYS A 165 16.83 -8.29 -18.77
N SER A 166 16.83 -9.57 -19.11
CA SER A 166 15.60 -10.37 -19.20
C SER A 166 15.24 -11.01 -17.84
N PHE A 167 14.10 -11.70 -17.80
CA PHE A 167 13.68 -12.47 -16.62
C PHE A 167 14.70 -13.55 -16.19
N LYS A 168 15.61 -13.95 -17.06
CA LYS A 168 16.69 -14.92 -16.76
C LYS A 168 17.68 -14.42 -15.70
N SER A 169 17.69 -13.10 -15.43
CA SER A 169 18.54 -12.50 -14.40
C SER A 169 17.79 -12.22 -13.09
N TYR A 170 16.59 -12.79 -12.91
CA TYR A 170 15.78 -12.49 -11.71
C TYR A 170 16.20 -13.26 -10.47
N ASP A 171 16.94 -14.35 -10.62
CA ASP A 171 17.72 -14.98 -9.56
C ASP A 171 18.74 -14.01 -8.97
N GLN A 172 19.62 -13.43 -9.83
CA GLN A 172 20.59 -12.43 -9.40
C GLN A 172 19.91 -11.16 -8.86
N LEU A 173 18.86 -10.66 -9.52
CA LEU A 173 18.10 -9.52 -9.03
C LEU A 173 17.54 -9.75 -7.62
N SER A 174 17.08 -10.96 -7.34
CA SER A 174 16.57 -11.34 -6.01
C SER A 174 17.68 -11.39 -4.98
N LEU A 175 18.83 -11.99 -5.32
CA LEU A 175 20.02 -12.05 -4.48
C LEU A 175 20.53 -10.65 -4.12
N ASP A 176 20.63 -9.76 -5.10
CA ASP A 176 21.06 -8.37 -4.90
C ASP A 176 20.07 -7.59 -4.03
N PHE A 177 18.78 -7.82 -4.20
CA PHE A 177 17.76 -7.19 -3.37
C PHE A 177 17.82 -7.69 -1.92
N PHE A 178 18.00 -8.98 -1.67
CA PHE A 178 18.16 -9.49 -0.30
C PHE A 178 19.47 -9.02 0.33
N THR A 179 20.53 -8.86 -0.44
CA THR A 179 21.79 -8.24 -0.01
C THR A 179 21.57 -6.76 0.37
N PHE A 180 20.80 -6.02 -0.42
CA PHE A 180 20.39 -4.66 -0.08
C PHE A 180 19.60 -4.63 1.23
N LEU A 181 18.62 -5.51 1.42
CA LEU A 181 17.83 -5.58 2.66
C LEU A 181 18.67 -5.92 3.89
N GLU A 182 19.65 -6.81 3.76
CA GLU A 182 20.60 -7.15 4.85
C GLU A 182 21.39 -5.91 5.30
N ASN A 183 21.75 -5.03 4.37
CA ASN A 183 22.57 -3.84 4.61
C ASN A 183 21.75 -2.60 5.05
N GLU A 184 20.41 -2.64 5.03
CA GLU A 184 19.56 -1.49 5.38
C GLU A 184 19.56 -1.12 6.87
N GLY A 185 20.11 -1.96 7.74
CA GLY A 185 20.25 -1.71 9.18
C GLY A 185 18.90 -1.69 9.92
N ASP A 186 18.94 -1.27 11.19
CA ASP A 186 17.76 -1.24 12.09
C ASP A 186 17.01 0.10 12.01
N ARG A 187 16.56 0.45 10.82
CA ARG A 187 15.74 1.66 10.62
C ARG A 187 14.34 1.44 11.16
N VAL A 188 13.79 2.45 11.84
CA VAL A 188 12.44 2.41 12.39
C VAL A 188 11.37 2.89 11.39
N PHE A 189 11.77 3.59 10.33
CA PHE A 189 10.90 4.02 9.24
C PHE A 189 11.67 4.34 7.95
N TYR A 190 10.94 4.37 6.85
CA TYR A 190 11.36 4.88 5.54
C TYR A 190 10.41 6.00 5.09
N TYR A 191 10.84 6.79 4.11
CA TYR A 191 9.95 7.76 3.46
C TYR A 191 9.35 7.15 2.19
N ALA A 192 8.03 7.19 2.09
CA ALA A 192 7.32 6.76 0.89
C ALA A 192 7.72 7.60 -0.34
N PRO A 193 7.85 6.99 -1.52
CA PRO A 193 8.10 7.72 -2.76
C PRO A 193 6.97 8.72 -3.03
N GLY A 194 7.33 9.91 -3.48
CA GLY A 194 6.41 10.98 -3.85
C GLY A 194 5.75 11.70 -2.67
N SER A 195 5.06 10.99 -1.79
CA SER A 195 4.35 11.62 -0.66
C SER A 195 5.26 12.02 0.49
N ARG A 196 6.43 11.39 0.63
CA ARG A 196 7.34 11.56 1.78
C ARG A 196 6.72 11.19 3.13
N SER A 197 5.58 10.52 3.14
CA SER A 197 4.98 10.01 4.36
C SER A 197 5.85 8.93 5.00
N LYS A 198 5.84 8.84 6.34
CA LYS A 198 6.62 7.84 7.07
C LYS A 198 5.98 6.47 6.95
N VAL A 199 6.76 5.48 6.53
CA VAL A 199 6.40 4.06 6.46
C VAL A 199 7.15 3.33 7.55
N SER A 200 6.46 2.97 8.62
CA SER A 200 7.06 2.37 9.81
C SER A 200 7.54 0.94 9.58
N VAL A 201 8.67 0.61 10.16
CA VAL A 201 9.18 -0.76 10.29
C VAL A 201 8.70 -1.32 11.62
N LYS A 202 7.72 -2.23 11.59
CA LYS A 202 7.14 -2.82 12.82
C LYS A 202 8.05 -3.90 13.42
N LYS A 203 8.71 -4.70 12.58
CA LYS A 203 9.70 -5.72 12.96
C LYS A 203 10.88 -5.67 12.01
N SER A 204 12.09 -5.91 12.55
CA SER A 204 13.30 -6.04 11.73
C SER A 204 13.15 -7.22 10.76
N PHE A 205 13.45 -6.98 9.51
CA PHE A 205 13.41 -7.97 8.42
C PHE A 205 14.82 -8.46 8.02
N ASN A 206 15.88 -7.85 8.56
CA ASN A 206 17.26 -8.11 8.16
C ASN A 206 17.68 -9.58 8.35
N LYS A 207 17.26 -10.16 9.49
CA LYS A 207 17.56 -11.57 9.81
C LYS A 207 16.95 -12.55 8.81
N VAL A 208 15.68 -12.28 8.42
CA VAL A 208 14.98 -13.10 7.43
C VAL A 208 15.55 -12.88 6.03
N ALA A 209 15.93 -11.64 5.70
CA ALA A 209 16.58 -11.31 4.43
C ALA A 209 17.91 -12.05 4.30
N LYS A 210 18.74 -12.05 5.35
CA LYS A 210 20.02 -12.79 5.39
C LYS A 210 19.83 -14.28 5.16
N LEU A 211 18.92 -14.92 5.91
CA LEU A 211 18.62 -16.33 5.74
C LEU A 211 18.13 -16.65 4.31
N THR A 212 17.28 -15.78 3.74
CA THR A 212 16.79 -15.97 2.37
C THR A 212 17.90 -15.85 1.35
N LYS A 213 18.81 -14.90 1.52
CA LYS A 213 20.01 -14.75 0.69
C LYS A 213 20.85 -16.03 0.67
N GLU A 214 21.13 -16.60 1.84
CA GLU A 214 21.88 -17.85 1.98
C GLU A 214 21.25 -19.04 1.24
N TYR A 215 19.93 -19.02 1.00
CA TYR A 215 19.23 -20.02 0.17
C TYR A 215 19.26 -19.70 -1.33
N CYS A 216 19.62 -18.48 -1.72
CA CYS A 216 19.74 -18.06 -3.12
C CYS A 216 21.16 -18.26 -3.67
N GLU A 217 22.16 -18.33 -2.81
CA GLU A 217 23.57 -18.67 -3.12
C GLU A 217 23.77 -20.17 -3.38
#